data_b7e0c210219226843f30cbd89ac85839
#
_entry.id   b7e0c210219226843f30cbd89ac85839
#
_cell.length_a   1.000
_cell.length_b   1.000
_cell.length_c   1.000
_cell.angle_alpha   90.00
_cell.angle_beta   90.00
_cell.angle_gamma   90.00
#
_symmetry.space_group_name_H-M   'P 1'
#
loop_
_entity.id
_entity.type
_entity.pdbx_description
1 polymer ?
#
loop_
_entity_poly.entity_id
_entity_poly.type
_entity_poly.pdbx_seq_one_letter_code
_entity_poly.pdbx_strand_id
1 'polypeptide(L)'
;MTEILSRCGFRCDLCPAFRPNIGRLADRQTVSDGWFKYFGFRIPPEELECSGCLGKGPTLDKDCRIRPCVIERGLENCAPCKDFDCEKMKTRVDAVKDMRLKFPDMPDRDYQLFVRPYEGRRRLVRLRQG
;
A
#
# COMPACT_ATOMS: atom_id res chain seq x y z
N MET A 1 4.30 9.87 13.92
CA MET A 1 5.12 8.87 13.21
C MET A 1 5.67 9.47 11.93
N THR A 2 6.93 9.18 11.63
CA THR A 2 7.58 9.69 10.43
C THR A 2 6.93 9.12 9.16
N GLU A 3 6.80 9.94 8.14
CA GLU A 3 6.27 9.51 6.85
C GLU A 3 7.19 8.47 6.21
N ILE A 4 6.59 7.34 5.77
CA ILE A 4 7.31 6.27 5.08
C ILE A 4 6.68 6.06 3.71
N LEU A 5 7.39 6.48 2.66
CA LEU A 5 6.93 6.29 1.29
C LEU A 5 7.62 5.07 0.69
N SER A 6 6.83 4.07 0.31
CA SER A 6 7.37 2.84 -0.27
C SER A 6 7.76 3.05 -1.74
N ARG A 7 8.34 2.02 -2.33
CA ARG A 7 8.79 2.05 -3.73
C ARG A 7 7.67 2.23 -4.73
N CYS A 8 6.47 1.74 -4.41
CA CYS A 8 5.29 1.90 -5.27
C CYS A 8 4.40 3.07 -4.86
N GLY A 9 4.85 3.90 -3.92
CA GLY A 9 4.11 5.07 -3.47
C GLY A 9 3.14 4.81 -2.33
N PHE A 10 3.08 3.59 -1.81
CA PHE A 10 2.26 3.31 -0.63
C PHE A 10 2.85 4.03 0.59
N ARG A 11 2.00 4.54 1.45
CA ARG A 11 2.39 5.12 2.73
C ARG A 11 2.36 4.03 3.79
N CYS A 12 3.49 3.39 4.03
CA CYS A 12 3.58 2.32 5.01
C CYS A 12 3.23 2.80 6.42
N ASP A 13 3.55 4.05 6.75
CA ASP A 13 3.21 4.63 8.05
C ASP A 13 1.71 4.78 8.27
N LEU A 14 0.92 4.80 7.19
CA LEU A 14 -0.55 4.85 7.27
C LEU A 14 -1.19 3.46 7.16
N CYS A 15 -0.45 2.46 6.77
CA CYS A 15 -0.98 1.10 6.58
C CYS A 15 -1.34 0.45 7.92
N PRO A 16 -2.58 -0.05 8.08
CA PRO A 16 -2.98 -0.65 9.35
C PRO A 16 -2.27 -1.97 9.67
N ALA A 17 -1.66 -2.62 8.67
CA ALA A 17 -0.89 -3.85 8.86
C ALA A 17 0.58 -3.60 9.18
N PHE A 18 1.05 -2.36 9.04
CA PHE A 18 2.42 -2.01 9.42
C PHE A 18 2.60 -2.22 10.92
N ARG A 19 3.67 -2.94 11.31
CA ARG A 19 3.83 -3.41 12.69
C ARG A 19 3.52 -2.36 13.77
N PRO A 20 4.07 -1.13 13.74
CA PRO A 20 3.79 -0.14 14.78
C PRO A 20 2.32 0.30 14.83
N ASN A 21 1.54 0.06 13.77
CA ASN A 21 0.15 0.50 13.69
C ASN A 21 -0.85 -0.54 14.17
N ILE A 22 -0.39 -1.77 14.37
CA ILE A 22 -1.26 -2.84 14.85
C ILE A 22 -1.73 -2.51 16.26
N GLY A 23 -3.05 -2.49 16.47
CA GLY A 23 -3.65 -2.11 17.75
C GLY A 23 -3.76 -0.60 17.96
N ARG A 24 -3.03 0.21 17.17
CA ARG A 24 -3.08 1.66 17.27
C ARG A 24 -4.10 2.27 16.30
N LEU A 25 -4.06 1.85 15.03
CA LEU A 25 -5.02 2.32 14.02
C LEU A 25 -6.23 1.42 13.93
N ALA A 26 -6.02 0.11 14.00
CA ALA A 26 -7.08 -0.89 13.97
C ALA A 26 -6.52 -2.20 14.52
N ASP A 27 -7.39 -3.08 15.00
CA ASP A 27 -6.95 -4.41 15.41
C ASP A 27 -6.82 -5.32 14.19
N ARG A 28 -6.18 -6.48 14.37
CA ARG A 28 -5.89 -7.41 13.28
C ARG A 28 -7.16 -7.94 12.62
N GLN A 29 -8.20 -8.18 13.41
CA GLN A 29 -9.46 -8.71 12.88
C GLN A 29 -10.12 -7.69 11.96
N THR A 30 -10.14 -6.42 12.35
CA THR A 30 -10.68 -5.33 11.54
C THR A 30 -9.96 -5.23 10.20
N VAL A 31 -8.62 -5.34 10.20
CA VAL A 31 -7.83 -5.26 8.98
C VAL A 31 -8.09 -6.47 8.07
N SER A 32 -8.13 -7.67 8.65
CA SER A 32 -8.41 -8.90 7.90
C SER A 32 -9.77 -8.81 7.21
N ASP A 33 -10.79 -8.36 7.93
CA ASP A 33 -12.15 -8.24 7.41
C ASP A 33 -12.24 -7.13 6.34
N GLY A 34 -11.58 -6.01 6.55
CA GLY A 34 -11.58 -4.90 5.60
C GLY A 34 -10.92 -5.26 4.28
N TRP A 35 -9.77 -5.91 4.34
CA TRP A 35 -9.08 -6.35 3.13
C TRP A 35 -9.92 -7.37 2.36
N PHE A 36 -10.60 -8.26 3.05
CA PHE A 36 -11.50 -9.21 2.40
C PHE A 36 -12.67 -8.47 1.72
N LYS A 37 -13.27 -7.50 2.42
CA LYS A 37 -14.40 -6.75 1.90
C LYS A 37 -14.04 -5.93 0.66
N TYR A 38 -12.89 -5.22 0.69
CA TYR A 38 -12.54 -4.27 -0.37
C TYR A 38 -11.65 -4.84 -1.46
N PHE A 39 -10.81 -5.82 -1.14
CA PHE A 39 -9.85 -6.37 -2.10
C PHE A 39 -10.08 -7.84 -2.44
N GLY A 40 -10.94 -8.52 -1.70
CA GLY A 40 -11.31 -9.89 -2.01
C GLY A 40 -10.35 -10.98 -1.53
N PHE A 41 -9.27 -10.62 -0.87
CA PHE A 41 -8.37 -11.61 -0.30
C PHE A 41 -8.42 -11.57 1.23
N ARG A 42 -8.15 -12.71 1.86
CA ARG A 42 -8.14 -12.79 3.32
C ARG A 42 -6.79 -13.27 3.82
N ILE A 43 -6.22 -12.49 4.73
CA ILE A 43 -5.04 -12.87 5.48
C ILE A 43 -5.52 -13.12 6.92
N PRO A 44 -5.24 -14.29 7.51
CA PRO A 44 -5.66 -14.56 8.89
C PRO A 44 -5.12 -13.49 9.84
N PRO A 45 -5.91 -13.07 10.84
CA PRO A 45 -5.47 -11.99 11.74
C PRO A 45 -4.10 -12.23 12.38
N GLU A 46 -3.80 -13.48 12.74
CA GLU A 46 -2.52 -13.83 13.38
C GLU A 46 -1.31 -13.66 12.46
N GLU A 47 -1.53 -13.59 11.14
CA GLU A 47 -0.47 -13.39 10.16
C GLU A 47 -0.35 -11.94 9.68
N LEU A 48 -1.24 -11.06 10.15
CA LEU A 48 -1.28 -9.66 9.73
C LEU A 48 -0.21 -8.85 10.45
N GLU A 49 0.99 -8.83 9.89
CA GLU A 49 2.10 -8.03 10.39
C GLU A 49 3.06 -7.76 9.25
N CYS A 50 3.46 -6.51 9.07
CA CYS A 50 4.34 -6.12 7.98
C CYS A 50 5.40 -5.15 8.49
N SER A 51 6.66 -5.36 8.07
CA SER A 51 7.77 -4.48 8.41
C SER A 51 7.91 -3.30 7.46
N GLY A 52 7.08 -3.25 6.41
CA GLY A 52 7.14 -2.21 5.40
C GLY A 52 8.07 -2.55 4.25
N CYS A 53 7.82 -1.93 3.10
CA CYS A 53 8.57 -2.19 1.87
C CYS A 53 10.06 -1.89 1.99
N LEU A 54 10.42 -0.87 2.78
CA LEU A 54 11.81 -0.46 2.98
C LEU A 54 12.48 -1.17 4.15
N GLY A 55 11.71 -1.92 4.94
CA GLY A 55 12.23 -2.65 6.09
C GLY A 55 12.97 -3.92 5.70
N LYS A 56 13.70 -4.49 6.65
CA LYS A 56 14.45 -5.72 6.45
C LYS A 56 13.69 -6.96 6.95
N GLY A 57 12.59 -6.75 7.66
CA GLY A 57 11.79 -7.85 8.20
C GLY A 57 10.78 -8.38 7.20
N PRO A 58 9.90 -9.28 7.63
CA PRO A 58 8.89 -9.86 6.75
C PRO A 58 7.91 -8.83 6.22
N THR A 59 7.48 -9.00 4.98
CA THR A 59 6.44 -8.20 4.36
C THR A 59 5.27 -9.09 3.97
N LEU A 60 4.06 -8.53 3.98
CA LEU A 60 2.87 -9.28 3.59
C LEU A 60 2.82 -9.51 2.08
N ASP A 61 3.36 -8.58 1.32
CA ASP A 61 3.34 -8.69 -0.14
C ASP A 61 4.62 -9.35 -0.64
N LYS A 62 4.61 -10.66 -0.69
CA LYS A 62 5.75 -11.47 -1.10
C LYS A 62 5.94 -11.49 -2.61
N ASP A 63 4.88 -11.17 -3.36
CA ASP A 63 4.88 -11.22 -4.82
C ASP A 63 4.99 -9.84 -5.46
N CYS A 64 5.45 -8.84 -4.72
CA CYS A 64 5.60 -7.49 -5.23
C CYS A 64 6.66 -7.46 -6.34
N ARG A 65 6.23 -7.08 -7.56
CA ARG A 65 7.12 -6.99 -8.72
C ARG A 65 7.84 -5.65 -8.80
N ILE A 66 7.37 -4.65 -8.05
CA ILE A 66 7.93 -3.30 -8.06
C ILE A 66 9.23 -3.23 -7.27
N ARG A 67 9.27 -3.84 -6.10
CA ARG A 67 10.46 -3.79 -5.24
C ARG A 67 11.73 -4.23 -5.96
N PRO A 68 11.79 -5.44 -6.56
CA PRO A 68 13.02 -5.85 -7.25
C PRO A 68 13.34 -4.98 -8.45
N CYS A 69 12.33 -4.49 -9.16
CA CYS A 69 12.52 -3.61 -10.31
C CYS A 69 13.18 -2.29 -9.90
N VAL A 70 12.70 -1.68 -8.82
CA VAL A 70 13.24 -0.40 -8.32
C VAL A 70 14.66 -0.58 -7.78
N ILE A 71 14.90 -1.67 -7.06
CA ILE A 71 16.24 -1.98 -6.52
C ILE A 71 17.23 -2.19 -7.66
N GLU A 72 16.86 -2.97 -8.67
CA GLU A 72 17.72 -3.25 -9.83
C GLU A 72 18.10 -1.97 -10.58
N ARG A 73 17.18 -1.00 -10.67
CA ARG A 73 17.43 0.27 -11.36
C ARG A 73 18.12 1.30 -10.48
N GLY A 74 18.38 0.99 -9.21
CA GLY A 74 19.04 1.90 -8.28
C GLY A 74 18.19 3.10 -7.89
N LEU A 75 16.87 2.95 -7.90
CA LEU A 75 15.93 4.02 -7.57
C LEU A 75 15.36 3.84 -6.16
N GLU A 76 14.85 4.92 -5.57
CA GLU A 76 14.16 4.87 -4.29
C GLU A 76 12.70 4.42 -4.45
N ASN A 77 12.07 4.86 -5.54
CA ASN A 77 10.70 4.51 -5.88
C ASN A 77 10.48 4.68 -7.38
N CYS A 78 9.26 4.45 -7.85
CA CYS A 78 8.95 4.52 -9.28
C CYS A 78 8.86 5.94 -9.85
N ALA A 79 8.81 6.98 -9.01
CA ALA A 79 8.62 8.35 -9.48
C ALA A 79 9.66 8.80 -10.52
N PRO A 80 10.98 8.60 -10.30
CA PRO A 80 11.99 9.03 -11.27
C PRO A 80 12.21 8.04 -12.42
N CYS A 81 11.51 6.90 -12.43
CA CYS A 81 11.72 5.87 -13.45
C CYS A 81 11.31 6.37 -14.84
N LYS A 82 12.15 6.12 -15.85
CA LYS A 82 11.84 6.48 -17.23
C LYS A 82 10.64 5.72 -17.79
N ASP A 83 10.38 4.53 -17.26
CA ASP A 83 9.25 3.68 -17.65
C ASP A 83 8.07 3.85 -16.70
N PHE A 84 7.93 5.03 -16.10
CA PHE A 84 6.85 5.35 -15.17
C PHE A 84 5.49 4.94 -15.77
N ASP A 85 4.60 4.43 -14.89
CA ASP A 85 3.28 3.96 -15.27
C ASP A 85 3.33 2.67 -16.12
N CYS A 86 4.35 1.84 -15.88
CA CYS A 86 4.47 0.54 -16.53
C CYS A 86 3.43 -0.45 -15.99
N GLU A 87 3.33 -1.61 -16.64
CA GLU A 87 2.39 -2.67 -16.28
C GLU A 87 2.51 -3.10 -14.81
N LYS A 88 3.73 -3.25 -14.33
CA LYS A 88 4.00 -3.65 -12.93
C LYS A 88 3.42 -2.63 -11.96
N MET A 89 3.62 -1.34 -12.26
CA MET A 89 3.12 -0.25 -11.43
C MET A 89 1.59 -0.18 -11.46
N LYS A 90 0.99 -0.27 -12.66
CA LYS A 90 -0.46 -0.23 -12.82
C LYS A 90 -1.15 -1.34 -12.04
N THR A 91 -0.64 -2.56 -12.17
CA THR A 91 -1.21 -3.71 -11.47
C THR A 91 -1.21 -3.47 -9.96
N ARG A 92 -0.16 -2.84 -9.46
CA ARG A 92 0.01 -2.61 -8.03
C ARG A 92 -0.84 -1.46 -7.50
N VAL A 93 -0.77 -0.30 -8.15
CA VAL A 93 -1.37 0.92 -7.61
C VAL A 93 -2.82 1.13 -8.02
N ASP A 94 -3.31 0.41 -9.03
CA ASP A 94 -4.68 0.56 -9.46
C ASP A 94 -5.68 -0.28 -8.64
N ALA A 95 -5.17 -1.05 -7.67
CA ALA A 95 -6.03 -1.84 -6.78
C ALA A 95 -7.03 -0.98 -6.02
N VAL A 96 -6.69 0.28 -5.72
CA VAL A 96 -7.59 1.21 -5.00
C VAL A 96 -8.29 2.19 -5.94
N LYS A 97 -8.09 2.05 -7.26
CA LYS A 97 -8.69 2.95 -8.22
C LYS A 97 -10.22 2.83 -8.18
N ASP A 98 -10.88 4.00 -8.15
CA ASP A 98 -12.34 4.08 -8.15
C ASP A 98 -13.02 3.33 -7.00
N MET A 99 -12.32 3.16 -5.88
CA MET A 99 -12.84 2.40 -4.74
C MET A 99 -14.14 3.00 -4.19
N ARG A 100 -14.26 4.34 -4.14
CA ARG A 100 -15.50 4.98 -3.68
C ARG A 100 -16.66 4.77 -4.63
N LEU A 101 -16.40 4.57 -5.94
CA LEU A 101 -17.43 4.25 -6.91
C LEU A 101 -17.91 2.81 -6.76
N LYS A 102 -16.99 1.89 -6.44
CA LYS A 102 -17.32 0.49 -6.19
C LYS A 102 -18.05 0.29 -4.86
N PHE A 103 -17.73 1.12 -3.88
CA PHE A 103 -18.30 1.04 -2.53
C PHE A 103 -18.79 2.44 -2.12
N PRO A 104 -19.95 2.89 -2.67
CA PRO A 104 -20.42 4.27 -2.41
C PRO A 104 -20.74 4.55 -0.94
N ASP A 105 -21.04 3.50 -0.16
CA ASP A 105 -21.37 3.64 1.26
C ASP A 105 -20.16 3.47 2.18
N MET A 106 -18.94 3.49 1.61
CA MET A 106 -17.72 3.31 2.41
C MET A 106 -17.60 4.41 3.48
N PRO A 107 -17.51 4.03 4.77
CA PRO A 107 -17.27 5.00 5.84
C PRO A 107 -15.91 5.68 5.66
N ASP A 108 -15.79 6.92 6.12
CA ASP A 108 -14.52 7.65 6.03
C ASP A 108 -13.39 6.90 6.75
N ARG A 109 -13.67 6.27 7.88
CA ARG A 109 -12.67 5.47 8.59
C ARG A 109 -12.10 4.36 7.70
N ASP A 110 -12.97 3.68 6.94
CA ASP A 110 -12.52 2.62 6.04
C ASP A 110 -11.66 3.18 4.92
N TYR A 111 -12.00 4.35 4.39
CA TYR A 111 -11.17 5.01 3.39
C TYR A 111 -9.77 5.29 3.94
N GLN A 112 -9.68 5.84 5.16
CA GLN A 112 -8.39 6.14 5.79
C GLN A 112 -7.55 4.90 6.04
N LEU A 113 -8.18 3.76 6.36
CA LEU A 113 -7.46 2.51 6.66
C LEU A 113 -7.12 1.70 5.42
N PHE A 114 -8.03 1.64 4.43
CA PHE A 114 -7.93 0.66 3.35
C PHE A 114 -7.70 1.25 1.97
N VAL A 115 -7.82 2.55 1.79
CA VAL A 115 -7.62 3.19 0.48
C VAL A 115 -6.46 4.18 0.54
N ARG A 116 -6.51 5.13 1.44
CA ARG A 116 -5.53 6.21 1.53
C ARG A 116 -4.07 5.71 1.59
N PRO A 117 -3.73 4.68 2.38
CA PRO A 117 -2.32 4.23 2.43
C PRO A 117 -1.81 3.75 1.08
N TYR A 118 -2.70 3.30 0.20
CA TYR A 118 -2.36 2.63 -1.05
C TYR A 118 -2.58 3.49 -2.30
N GLU A 119 -2.83 4.77 -2.14
CA GLU A 119 -2.98 5.70 -3.27
C GLU A 119 -1.61 6.09 -3.84
N GLY A 120 -0.87 5.08 -4.29
CA GLY A 120 0.53 5.21 -4.69
C GLY A 120 0.73 6.04 -5.94
N ARG A 121 -0.08 5.81 -6.99
CA ARG A 121 0.05 6.55 -8.25
C ARG A 121 -0.02 8.06 -8.03
N ARG A 122 -0.98 8.51 -7.25
CA ARG A 122 -1.18 9.94 -6.97
C ARG A 122 0.07 10.57 -6.35
N ARG A 123 0.70 9.86 -5.42
CA ARG A 123 1.91 10.35 -4.76
C ARG A 123 3.10 10.36 -5.70
N LEU A 124 3.26 9.31 -6.48
CA LEU A 124 4.38 9.20 -7.43
C LEU A 124 4.26 10.26 -8.53
N VAL A 125 3.05 10.49 -9.05
CA VAL A 125 2.82 11.54 -10.05
C VAL A 125 3.22 12.90 -9.50
N ARG A 126 2.82 13.18 -8.26
CA ARG A 126 3.17 14.45 -7.61
C ARG A 126 4.68 14.62 -7.48
N LEU A 127 5.40 13.55 -7.13
CA LEU A 127 6.87 13.59 -7.04
C LEU A 127 7.52 13.86 -8.40
N ARG A 128 6.96 13.29 -9.48
CA ARG A 128 7.49 13.52 -10.83
C ARG A 128 7.30 14.96 -11.28
N GLN A 129 6.23 15.61 -10.86
CA GLN A 129 5.93 17.00 -11.24
C GLN A 129 6.72 18.01 -10.41
N GLY A 130 7.11 17.64 -9.25
CA GLY A 130 7.73 18.53 -8.32
C GLY A 130 9.14 18.38 -8.04
#